data_fcc5520d792e8de12ec73d77e4e69589
#
_entry.id   fcc5520d792e8de12ec73d77e4e69589
#
_cell.length_a   1.000
_cell.length_b   1.000
_cell.length_c   1.000
_cell.angle_alpha   90.00
_cell.angle_beta   90.00
_cell.angle_gamma   90.00
#
_symmetry.space_group_name_H-M   'P 1'
#
loop_
_entity.id
_entity.type
_entity.pdbx_description
1 polymer ?
#
loop_
_entity_poly.entity_id
_entity_poly.type
_entity_poly.pdbx_seq_one_letter_code
_entity_poly.pdbx_strand_id
1 'polypeptide(L)'
;MTVIVNPRGGIRRGGDVLKQIQPALMAADIDLNVFFTTHAGHAFQFAQEMDLRHCDGICIVGGDGTLHEVADGLLQRREPITVPLGIIPAGTGNTVAQHLKCDTPMEAARRIARGQVLPLDVIQVKLSSRTVHCIDMVGWGAVSDINVNAERWRMLGRQRYAIAALWQIVRARRRQATLVLDGQSHSDDFLFIIACNPKYTGAGMQLAPRAELNDGLMDVVVVRNASRWQMLNLFSKVFDGSHIHLECVEYHQVRSFEIRTEGEDLMNLDGEMKGLSPIAAEVLPSALSVFA
;
A
#
# COMPACT_ATOMS: atom_id res chain seq x y z
N MET A 1 16.60 16.30 9.07
CA MET A 1 15.68 15.28 8.54
C MET A 1 16.36 13.92 8.49
N THR A 2 15.68 12.87 8.92
CA THR A 2 16.18 11.48 8.83
C THR A 2 15.83 10.89 7.47
N VAL A 3 16.78 10.18 6.83
CA VAL A 3 16.58 9.56 5.51
C VAL A 3 16.80 8.06 5.61
N ILE A 4 15.76 7.28 5.38
CA ILE A 4 15.83 5.81 5.31
C ILE A 4 15.91 5.40 3.85
N VAL A 5 17.01 4.76 3.47
CA VAL A 5 17.28 4.37 2.08
C VAL A 5 17.26 2.86 1.95
N ASN A 6 16.43 2.34 1.06
CA ASN A 6 16.48 0.94 0.65
C ASN A 6 17.33 0.78 -0.64
N PRO A 7 18.60 0.37 -0.52
CA PRO A 7 19.49 0.23 -1.68
C PRO A 7 19.10 -0.92 -2.61
N ARG A 8 18.28 -1.86 -2.12
CA ARG A 8 17.83 -3.06 -2.86
C ARG A 8 16.40 -2.94 -3.40
N GLY A 9 15.71 -1.82 -3.12
CA GLY A 9 14.35 -1.57 -3.58
C GLY A 9 14.26 -1.41 -5.10
N GLY A 10 13.14 -1.85 -5.70
CA GLY A 10 12.90 -1.73 -7.14
C GLY A 10 14.00 -2.36 -7.99
N ILE A 11 14.68 -1.54 -8.81
CA ILE A 11 15.82 -1.95 -9.65
C ILE A 11 17.17 -1.63 -9.00
N ARG A 12 17.27 -1.67 -7.69
CA ARG A 12 18.50 -1.40 -6.90
C ARG A 12 19.06 0.01 -7.09
N ARG A 13 18.19 1.03 -7.12
CA ARG A 13 18.56 2.43 -7.37
C ARG A 13 18.48 3.36 -6.16
N GLY A 14 18.14 2.87 -4.97
CA GLY A 14 17.95 3.73 -3.79
C GLY A 14 19.13 4.66 -3.51
N GLY A 15 20.37 4.15 -3.60
CA GLY A 15 21.57 4.98 -3.41
C GLY A 15 21.77 6.03 -4.50
N ASP A 16 21.45 5.72 -5.77
CA ASP A 16 21.55 6.68 -6.87
C ASP A 16 20.46 7.75 -6.79
N VAL A 17 19.25 7.35 -6.38
CA VAL A 17 18.16 8.29 -6.11
C VAL A 17 18.53 9.26 -4.99
N LEU A 18 19.12 8.76 -3.89
CA LEU A 18 19.63 9.64 -2.83
C LEU A 18 20.62 10.66 -3.37
N LYS A 19 21.66 10.24 -4.13
CA LYS A 19 22.63 11.15 -4.73
C LYS A 19 21.98 12.21 -5.62
N GLN A 20 20.90 11.85 -6.32
CA GLN A 20 20.16 12.76 -7.19
C GLN A 20 19.41 13.86 -6.41
N ILE A 21 18.78 13.50 -5.29
CA ILE A 21 17.93 14.42 -4.52
C ILE A 21 18.69 15.21 -3.46
N GLN A 22 19.78 14.67 -2.94
CA GLN A 22 20.56 15.27 -1.85
C GLN A 22 20.93 16.72 -2.12
N PRO A 23 21.45 17.14 -3.30
CA PRO A 23 21.78 18.54 -3.56
C PRO A 23 20.57 19.48 -3.47
N ALA A 24 19.38 19.03 -3.89
CA ALA A 24 18.17 19.83 -3.84
C ALA A 24 17.65 20.04 -2.41
N LEU A 25 17.75 19.01 -1.57
CA LEU A 25 17.39 19.10 -0.15
C LEU A 25 18.37 19.96 0.64
N MET A 26 19.68 19.81 0.41
CA MET A 26 20.72 20.63 1.01
C MET A 26 20.61 22.11 0.60
N ALA A 27 20.26 22.40 -0.65
CA ALA A 27 20.01 23.77 -1.12
C ALA A 27 18.78 24.44 -0.47
N ALA A 28 17.92 23.65 0.16
CA ALA A 28 16.78 24.10 0.97
C ALA A 28 17.10 24.13 2.49
N ASP A 29 18.38 24.13 2.86
CA ASP A 29 18.88 24.12 4.25
C ASP A 29 18.37 22.89 5.07
N ILE A 30 18.16 21.75 4.41
CA ILE A 30 17.75 20.51 5.06
C ILE A 30 18.99 19.63 5.30
N ASP A 31 19.37 19.48 6.57
CA ASP A 31 20.39 18.53 6.99
C ASP A 31 19.88 17.09 6.92
N LEU A 32 20.67 16.18 6.36
CA LEU A 32 20.29 14.78 6.13
C LEU A 32 21.10 13.83 7.02
N ASN A 33 20.38 13.06 7.85
CA ASN A 33 20.91 11.94 8.60
C ASN A 33 20.48 10.63 7.90
N VAL A 34 21.42 9.95 7.23
CA VAL A 34 21.12 8.88 6.27
C VAL A 34 21.36 7.51 6.86
N PHE A 35 20.35 6.63 6.77
CA PHE A 35 20.36 5.23 7.20
C PHE A 35 20.07 4.31 6.02
N PHE A 36 20.92 3.32 5.77
CA PHE A 36 20.72 2.32 4.74
C PHE A 36 20.15 1.04 5.32
N THR A 37 19.07 0.53 4.75
CA THR A 37 18.54 -0.78 5.12
C THR A 37 19.45 -1.89 4.56
N THR A 38 19.61 -2.97 5.32
CA THR A 38 20.47 -4.12 4.97
C THR A 38 19.68 -5.40 4.70
N HIS A 39 18.47 -5.52 5.25
CA HIS A 39 17.58 -6.68 5.12
C HIS A 39 16.10 -6.25 5.17
N ALA A 40 15.19 -7.15 4.86
CA ALA A 40 13.76 -6.95 5.04
C ALA A 40 13.42 -6.78 6.54
N GLY A 41 12.52 -5.86 6.86
CA GLY A 41 12.19 -5.49 8.24
C GLY A 41 13.14 -4.47 8.87
N HIS A 42 14.25 -4.09 8.22
CA HIS A 42 15.21 -3.14 8.82
C HIS A 42 14.66 -1.71 8.85
N ALA A 43 13.84 -1.31 7.86
CA ALA A 43 13.17 -0.01 7.88
C ALA A 43 12.12 0.08 8.99
N PHE A 44 11.43 -1.02 9.29
CA PHE A 44 10.54 -1.15 10.44
C PHE A 44 11.30 -0.94 11.76
N GLN A 45 12.43 -1.62 11.95
CA GLN A 45 13.26 -1.48 13.17
C GLN A 45 13.76 -0.04 13.33
N PHE A 46 14.29 0.57 12.28
CA PHE A 46 14.69 1.98 12.32
C PHE A 46 13.53 2.88 12.73
N ALA A 47 12.37 2.72 12.11
CA ALA A 47 11.20 3.53 12.41
C ALA A 47 10.70 3.34 13.85
N GLN A 48 10.78 2.13 14.37
CA GLN A 48 10.37 1.81 15.74
C GLN A 48 11.32 2.36 16.80
N GLU A 49 12.63 2.31 16.56
CA GLU A 49 13.65 2.56 17.58
C GLU A 49 14.29 3.95 17.53
N MET A 50 14.24 4.66 16.37
CA MET A 50 14.91 5.94 16.20
C MET A 50 14.36 7.03 17.14
N ASP A 51 15.24 7.93 17.57
CA ASP A 51 14.85 9.12 18.31
C ASP A 51 14.31 10.20 17.36
N LEU A 52 13.05 10.58 17.55
CA LEU A 52 12.36 11.57 16.72
C LEU A 52 12.36 12.99 17.30
N ARG A 53 12.91 13.22 18.50
CA ARG A 53 12.84 14.49 19.22
C ARG A 53 13.50 15.68 18.50
N HIS A 54 14.47 15.39 17.63
CA HIS A 54 15.20 16.41 16.85
C HIS A 54 15.10 16.11 15.35
N CYS A 55 13.98 15.57 14.93
CA CYS A 55 13.74 15.19 13.54
C CYS A 55 12.56 15.98 13.00
N ASP A 56 12.77 16.75 11.93
CA ASP A 56 11.70 17.54 11.27
C ASP A 56 10.88 16.69 10.30
N GLY A 57 11.32 15.46 9.99
CA GLY A 57 10.63 14.54 9.12
C GLY A 57 11.47 13.31 8.76
N ILE A 58 10.81 12.26 8.32
CA ILE A 58 11.44 11.02 7.84
C ILE A 58 11.29 10.93 6.34
N CYS A 59 12.39 11.01 5.60
CA CYS A 59 12.42 10.83 4.15
C CYS A 59 12.69 9.36 3.83
N ILE A 60 11.82 8.74 3.04
CA ILE A 60 11.86 7.32 2.68
C ILE A 60 12.25 7.22 1.20
N VAL A 61 13.47 6.77 0.92
CA VAL A 61 13.96 6.48 -0.44
C VAL A 61 13.77 4.99 -0.72
N GLY A 62 12.62 4.65 -1.28
CA GLY A 62 12.22 3.24 -1.45
C GLY A 62 10.96 3.08 -2.30
N GLY A 63 10.38 1.90 -2.25
CA GLY A 63 9.06 1.58 -2.80
C GLY A 63 8.04 1.34 -1.69
N ASP A 64 6.84 0.87 -2.09
CA ASP A 64 5.70 0.65 -1.20
C ASP A 64 6.05 -0.24 0.01
N GLY A 65 6.82 -1.32 -0.18
CA GLY A 65 7.24 -2.18 0.93
C GLY A 65 8.14 -1.47 1.96
N THR A 66 9.00 -0.53 1.54
CA THR A 66 9.81 0.25 2.49
C THR A 66 8.96 1.26 3.24
N LEU A 67 8.00 1.88 2.55
CA LEU A 67 7.03 2.79 3.14
C LEU A 67 6.13 2.05 4.14
N HIS A 68 5.65 0.85 3.80
CA HIS A 68 4.91 -0.03 4.71
C HIS A 68 5.72 -0.35 5.99
N GLU A 69 6.98 -0.77 5.85
CA GLU A 69 7.84 -1.07 7.00
C GLU A 69 8.00 0.15 7.92
N VAL A 70 8.21 1.34 7.34
CA VAL A 70 8.34 2.58 8.13
C VAL A 70 7.03 2.95 8.82
N ALA A 71 5.92 2.92 8.10
CA ALA A 71 4.61 3.25 8.66
C ALA A 71 4.20 2.30 9.79
N ASP A 72 4.33 0.97 9.57
CA ASP A 72 4.02 -0.03 10.59
C ASP A 72 4.94 0.08 11.81
N GLY A 73 6.25 0.33 11.59
CA GLY A 73 7.20 0.56 12.68
C GLY A 73 6.89 1.79 13.52
N LEU A 74 6.53 2.91 12.87
CA LEU A 74 6.13 4.13 13.56
C LEU A 74 4.87 3.92 14.40
N LEU A 75 3.84 3.30 13.84
CA LEU A 75 2.55 3.08 14.51
C LEU A 75 2.59 2.03 15.62
N GLN A 76 3.68 1.24 15.71
CA GLN A 76 3.93 0.33 16.82
C GLN A 76 4.78 0.95 17.94
N ARG A 77 5.15 2.24 17.82
CA ARG A 77 5.83 2.97 18.90
C ARG A 77 4.87 3.25 20.05
N ARG A 78 5.44 3.41 21.25
CA ARG A 78 4.70 3.91 22.43
C ARG A 78 4.59 5.43 22.44
N GLU A 79 5.52 6.11 21.79
CA GLU A 79 5.59 7.57 21.75
C GLU A 79 4.77 8.12 20.58
N PRO A 80 4.12 9.28 20.72
CA PRO A 80 3.39 9.92 19.63
C PRO A 80 4.29 10.20 18.43
N ILE A 81 3.73 10.02 17.22
CA ILE A 81 4.41 10.36 15.98
C ILE A 81 4.14 11.83 15.68
N THR A 82 5.18 12.64 15.65
CA THR A 82 5.09 14.10 15.46
C THR A 82 5.73 14.58 14.15
N VAL A 83 6.27 13.65 13.36
CA VAL A 83 7.06 13.97 12.18
C VAL A 83 6.38 13.49 10.89
N PRO A 84 6.34 14.31 9.84
CA PRO A 84 5.80 13.92 8.55
C PRO A 84 6.75 13.02 7.77
N LEU A 85 6.17 12.21 6.86
CA LEU A 85 6.88 11.33 5.95
C LEU A 85 7.12 11.99 4.60
N GLY A 86 8.35 11.98 4.12
CA GLY A 86 8.72 12.32 2.76
C GLY A 86 8.86 11.05 1.92
N ILE A 87 8.05 10.89 0.89
CA ILE A 87 8.03 9.68 0.06
C ILE A 87 8.79 9.95 -1.23
N ILE A 88 9.98 9.38 -1.35
CA ILE A 88 10.82 9.46 -2.55
C ILE A 88 10.68 8.16 -3.36
N PRO A 89 10.02 8.20 -4.52
CA PRO A 89 9.72 7.00 -5.30
C PRO A 89 11.00 6.38 -5.88
N ALA A 90 11.37 5.20 -5.39
CA ALA A 90 12.51 4.40 -5.88
C ALA A 90 12.12 2.93 -6.11
N GLY A 91 10.86 2.57 -5.93
CA GLY A 91 10.28 1.25 -6.16
C GLY A 91 9.71 1.06 -7.56
N THR A 92 9.01 -0.05 -7.77
CA THR A 92 8.31 -0.38 -9.02
C THR A 92 6.85 0.03 -9.01
N GLY A 93 6.19 0.07 -7.85
CA GLY A 93 4.79 0.46 -7.66
C GLY A 93 4.69 1.96 -7.36
N ASN A 94 5.11 2.36 -6.16
CA ASN A 94 5.06 3.73 -5.62
C ASN A 94 3.63 4.30 -5.60
N THR A 95 2.71 3.52 -5.07
CA THR A 95 1.26 3.75 -5.12
C THR A 95 0.84 5.04 -4.43
N VAL A 96 1.33 5.29 -3.22
CA VAL A 96 1.05 6.53 -2.47
C VAL A 96 1.69 7.74 -3.17
N ALA A 97 2.92 7.61 -3.69
CA ALA A 97 3.56 8.68 -4.45
C ALA A 97 2.77 9.04 -5.72
N GLN A 98 2.25 8.03 -6.44
CA GLN A 98 1.37 8.26 -7.60
C GLN A 98 0.07 8.96 -7.20
N HIS A 99 -0.57 8.57 -6.10
CA HIS A 99 -1.76 9.25 -5.59
C HIS A 99 -1.47 10.72 -5.30
N LEU A 100 -0.35 11.01 -4.69
CA LEU A 100 0.11 12.38 -4.43
C LEU A 100 0.59 13.11 -5.69
N LYS A 101 0.55 12.48 -6.87
CA LYS A 101 1.09 13.02 -8.14
C LYS A 101 2.57 13.39 -8.03
N CYS A 102 3.33 12.52 -7.41
CA CYS A 102 4.76 12.69 -7.14
C CYS A 102 5.55 11.57 -7.82
N ASP A 103 5.60 11.60 -9.16
CA ASP A 103 6.08 10.48 -9.96
C ASP A 103 7.61 10.43 -10.07
N THR A 104 8.30 11.51 -9.73
CA THR A 104 9.77 11.57 -9.81
C THR A 104 10.42 11.87 -8.47
N PRO A 105 11.63 11.30 -8.21
CA PRO A 105 12.38 11.60 -6.98
C PRO A 105 12.65 13.10 -6.78
N MET A 106 12.93 13.83 -7.86
CA MET A 106 13.23 15.25 -7.78
C MET A 106 12.00 16.09 -7.45
N GLU A 107 10.83 15.71 -7.93
CA GLU A 107 9.56 16.37 -7.56
C GLU A 107 9.25 16.13 -6.08
N ALA A 108 9.43 14.88 -5.61
CA ALA A 108 9.28 14.54 -4.20
C ALA A 108 10.21 15.38 -3.30
N ALA A 109 11.48 15.51 -3.68
CA ALA A 109 12.44 16.33 -2.93
C ALA A 109 12.02 17.81 -2.87
N ARG A 110 11.47 18.36 -3.97
CA ARG A 110 10.95 19.73 -3.99
C ARG A 110 9.72 19.91 -3.08
N ARG A 111 8.85 18.93 -3.00
CA ARG A 111 7.67 18.96 -2.09
C ARG A 111 8.12 18.94 -0.63
N ILE A 112 9.06 18.06 -0.30
CA ILE A 112 9.66 18.03 1.05
C ILE A 112 10.27 19.39 1.39
N ALA A 113 11.00 20.00 0.46
CA ALA A 113 11.62 21.31 0.65
C ALA A 113 10.58 22.45 0.85
N ARG A 114 9.36 22.33 0.30
CA ARG A 114 8.26 23.29 0.53
C ARG A 114 7.65 23.16 1.94
N GLY A 115 7.79 22.02 2.59
CA GLY A 115 7.31 21.77 3.94
C GLY A 115 5.79 21.69 4.10
N GLN A 116 5.02 21.60 3.02
CA GLN A 116 3.57 21.41 3.09
C GLN A 116 3.25 19.98 3.50
N VAL A 117 2.34 19.80 4.44
CA VAL A 117 2.01 18.50 5.02
C VAL A 117 0.51 18.25 4.91
N LEU A 118 0.14 17.02 4.53
CA LEU A 118 -1.22 16.52 4.54
C LEU A 118 -1.35 15.32 5.50
N PRO A 119 -2.52 15.15 6.14
CA PRO A 119 -2.79 13.94 6.92
C PRO A 119 -2.86 12.73 6.00
N LEU A 120 -2.48 11.57 6.56
CA LEU A 120 -2.53 10.27 5.89
C LEU A 120 -3.27 9.29 6.80
N ASP A 121 -4.35 8.74 6.29
CA ASP A 121 -5.07 7.65 6.94
C ASP A 121 -4.30 6.34 6.78
N VAL A 122 -4.51 5.43 7.72
CA VAL A 122 -3.86 4.12 7.72
C VAL A 122 -4.89 3.05 8.04
N ILE A 123 -4.81 1.92 7.37
CA ILE A 123 -5.66 0.75 7.66
C ILE A 123 -4.97 -0.08 8.73
N GLN A 124 -5.55 -0.15 9.93
CA GLN A 124 -5.11 -1.07 10.97
C GLN A 124 -5.77 -2.43 10.76
N VAL A 125 -4.96 -3.47 10.62
CA VAL A 125 -5.41 -4.86 10.43
C VAL A 125 -5.11 -5.69 11.68
N LYS A 126 -6.15 -6.21 12.29
CA LYS A 126 -6.06 -7.12 13.45
C LYS A 126 -6.01 -8.56 12.91
N LEU A 127 -4.87 -9.19 13.04
CA LEU A 127 -4.65 -10.62 12.79
C LEU A 127 -4.76 -11.38 14.11
N SER A 128 -4.87 -12.71 14.05
CA SER A 128 -4.96 -13.57 15.25
C SER A 128 -3.79 -13.38 16.22
N SER A 129 -2.58 -13.10 15.71
CA SER A 129 -1.34 -13.04 16.51
C SER A 129 -0.77 -11.63 16.70
N ARG A 130 -1.16 -10.66 15.86
CA ARG A 130 -0.59 -9.30 15.88
C ARG A 130 -1.48 -8.30 15.14
N THR A 131 -1.21 -7.03 15.36
CA THR A 131 -1.72 -5.93 14.55
C THR A 131 -0.68 -5.51 13.51
N VAL A 132 -1.13 -5.17 12.30
CA VAL A 132 -0.31 -4.66 11.19
C VAL A 132 -0.96 -3.39 10.65
N HIS A 133 -0.17 -2.41 10.26
CA HIS A 133 -0.66 -1.17 9.68
C HIS A 133 -0.36 -1.11 8.19
N CYS A 134 -1.39 -1.01 7.38
CA CYS A 134 -1.33 -0.96 5.92
C CYS A 134 -1.62 0.45 5.43
N ILE A 135 -0.83 0.93 4.49
CA ILE A 135 -0.97 2.26 3.87
C ILE A 135 -1.46 2.18 2.43
N ASP A 136 -1.42 0.99 1.83
CA ASP A 136 -1.80 0.75 0.44
C ASP A 136 -3.09 -0.07 0.36
N MET A 137 -3.04 -1.34 0.73
CA MET A 137 -4.19 -2.21 0.52
C MET A 137 -4.24 -3.44 1.43
N VAL A 138 -5.46 -3.95 1.61
CA VAL A 138 -5.73 -5.26 2.23
C VAL A 138 -6.56 -6.09 1.25
N GLY A 139 -6.01 -7.21 0.77
CA GLY A 139 -6.63 -8.05 -0.25
C GLY A 139 -6.83 -9.51 0.16
N TRP A 140 -7.91 -10.12 -0.35
CA TRP A 140 -8.23 -11.53 -0.16
C TRP A 140 -8.76 -12.17 -1.45
N GLY A 141 -8.61 -13.49 -1.56
CA GLY A 141 -9.07 -14.27 -2.70
C GLY A 141 -8.12 -14.22 -3.88
N ALA A 142 -8.62 -14.03 -5.10
CA ALA A 142 -7.81 -14.01 -6.32
C ALA A 142 -6.67 -12.97 -6.29
N VAL A 143 -6.84 -11.86 -5.57
CA VAL A 143 -5.81 -10.82 -5.42
C VAL A 143 -4.59 -11.34 -4.65
N SER A 144 -4.81 -12.15 -3.62
CA SER A 144 -3.74 -12.81 -2.88
C SER A 144 -2.99 -13.81 -3.76
N ASP A 145 -3.72 -14.60 -4.55
CA ASP A 145 -3.14 -15.58 -5.46
C ASP A 145 -2.28 -14.94 -6.57
N ILE A 146 -2.66 -13.74 -7.05
CA ILE A 146 -1.87 -12.96 -8.03
C ILE A 146 -0.49 -12.64 -7.46
N ASN A 147 -0.41 -12.18 -6.22
CA ASN A 147 0.88 -11.82 -5.60
C ASN A 147 1.80 -13.01 -5.40
N VAL A 148 1.28 -14.15 -4.97
CA VAL A 148 2.06 -15.40 -4.87
C VAL A 148 2.69 -15.76 -6.22
N ASN A 149 1.93 -15.63 -7.31
CA ASN A 149 2.42 -15.93 -8.65
C ASN A 149 3.39 -14.86 -9.18
N ALA A 150 3.11 -13.57 -8.93
CA ALA A 150 3.97 -12.46 -9.35
C ALA A 150 5.37 -12.52 -8.72
N GLU A 151 5.49 -12.98 -7.47
CA GLU A 151 6.77 -13.20 -6.81
C GLU A 151 7.63 -14.26 -7.52
N ARG A 152 7.02 -15.31 -8.06
CA ARG A 152 7.72 -16.35 -8.84
C ARG A 152 8.30 -15.80 -10.15
N TRP A 153 7.71 -14.71 -10.70
CA TRP A 153 8.08 -14.11 -11.98
C TRP A 153 8.81 -12.76 -11.84
N ARG A 154 9.55 -12.58 -10.75
CA ARG A 154 10.32 -11.34 -10.47
C ARG A 154 11.19 -10.86 -11.64
N MET A 155 11.70 -11.79 -12.45
CA MET A 155 12.54 -11.49 -13.62
C MET A 155 11.81 -10.70 -14.72
N LEU A 156 10.46 -10.71 -14.75
CA LEU A 156 9.66 -10.01 -15.76
C LEU A 156 9.38 -8.53 -15.41
N GLY A 157 10.00 -8.00 -14.37
CA GLY A 157 9.87 -6.60 -13.97
C GLY A 157 8.42 -6.18 -13.69
N ARG A 158 8.00 -5.02 -14.19
CA ARG A 158 6.63 -4.48 -13.96
C ARG A 158 5.53 -5.32 -14.60
N GLN A 159 5.83 -6.02 -15.70
CA GLN A 159 4.85 -6.82 -16.45
C GLN A 159 4.41 -8.09 -15.69
N ARG A 160 5.16 -8.52 -14.69
CA ARG A 160 4.83 -9.71 -13.87
C ARG A 160 3.43 -9.68 -13.28
N TYR A 161 2.98 -8.51 -12.84
CA TYR A 161 1.64 -8.36 -12.24
C TYR A 161 0.52 -8.52 -13.27
N ALA A 162 0.68 -7.96 -14.46
CA ALA A 162 -0.29 -8.13 -15.54
C ALA A 162 -0.38 -9.59 -16.00
N ILE A 163 0.76 -10.27 -16.14
CA ILE A 163 0.81 -11.69 -16.52
C ILE A 163 0.21 -12.56 -15.41
N ALA A 164 0.54 -12.28 -14.14
CA ALA A 164 -0.01 -13.01 -13.01
C ALA A 164 -1.53 -12.80 -12.88
N ALA A 165 -2.03 -11.59 -13.13
CA ALA A 165 -3.45 -11.27 -13.12
C ALA A 165 -4.18 -12.03 -14.24
N LEU A 166 -3.67 -12.03 -15.47
CA LEU A 166 -4.26 -12.79 -16.58
C LEU A 166 -4.27 -14.29 -16.30
N TRP A 167 -3.19 -14.82 -15.74
CA TRP A 167 -3.12 -16.22 -15.35
C TRP A 167 -4.14 -16.56 -14.25
N GLN A 168 -4.31 -15.67 -13.30
CA GLN A 168 -5.26 -15.84 -12.20
C GLN A 168 -6.72 -15.73 -12.68
N ILE A 169 -7.03 -14.88 -13.66
CA ILE A 169 -8.37 -14.79 -14.27
C ILE A 169 -8.83 -16.16 -14.79
N VAL A 170 -7.91 -16.93 -15.38
CA VAL A 170 -8.21 -18.27 -15.89
C VAL A 170 -8.48 -19.27 -14.75
N ARG A 171 -7.81 -19.09 -13.60
CA ARG A 171 -7.82 -20.02 -12.46
C ARG A 171 -8.66 -19.56 -11.28
N ALA A 172 -9.15 -18.32 -11.29
CA ALA A 172 -9.90 -17.75 -10.19
C ALA A 172 -11.06 -18.66 -9.78
N ARG A 173 -11.10 -18.95 -8.48
CA ARG A 173 -12.17 -19.75 -7.86
C ARG A 173 -12.88 -18.87 -6.84
N ARG A 174 -14.18 -19.03 -6.78
CA ARG A 174 -14.96 -18.44 -5.70
C ARG A 174 -14.63 -19.14 -4.39
N ARG A 175 -14.62 -18.38 -3.32
CA ARG A 175 -14.39 -18.86 -1.96
C ARG A 175 -15.49 -18.31 -1.07
N GLN A 176 -16.04 -19.16 -0.24
CA GLN A 176 -17.07 -18.77 0.73
C GLN A 176 -16.44 -17.94 1.85
N ALA A 177 -17.07 -16.81 2.15
CA ALA A 177 -16.67 -15.95 3.25
C ALA A 177 -17.86 -15.15 3.76
N THR A 178 -17.74 -14.62 4.97
CA THR A 178 -18.62 -13.56 5.48
C THR A 178 -17.83 -12.26 5.48
N LEU A 179 -18.26 -11.32 4.64
CA LEU A 179 -17.78 -9.95 4.59
C LEU A 179 -18.65 -9.08 5.49
N VAL A 180 -18.03 -8.34 6.40
CA VAL A 180 -18.72 -7.35 7.23
C VAL A 180 -18.20 -5.96 6.84
N LEU A 181 -19.09 -5.05 6.48
CA LEU A 181 -18.81 -3.67 6.11
C LEU A 181 -19.54 -2.73 7.07
N ASP A 182 -18.82 -1.97 7.88
CA ASP A 182 -19.39 -1.08 8.91
C ASP A 182 -20.49 -1.76 9.76
N GLY A 183 -20.25 -3.02 10.15
CA GLY A 183 -21.16 -3.84 10.94
C GLY A 183 -22.26 -4.56 10.14
N GLN A 184 -22.40 -4.30 8.84
CA GLN A 184 -23.35 -5.02 7.99
C GLN A 184 -22.71 -6.29 7.40
N SER A 185 -23.31 -7.44 7.69
CA SER A 185 -22.77 -8.76 7.35
C SER A 185 -23.37 -9.32 6.06
N HIS A 186 -22.53 -9.79 5.17
CA HIS A 186 -22.88 -10.40 3.88
C HIS A 186 -22.12 -11.72 3.72
N SER A 187 -22.82 -12.85 3.74
CA SER A 187 -22.24 -14.17 3.50
C SER A 187 -22.53 -14.61 2.07
N ASP A 188 -21.48 -14.89 1.31
CA ASP A 188 -21.59 -15.30 -0.10
C ASP A 188 -20.28 -15.97 -0.57
N ASP A 189 -20.27 -16.38 -1.84
CA ASP A 189 -19.08 -16.81 -2.57
C ASP A 189 -18.45 -15.61 -3.30
N PHE A 190 -17.19 -15.30 -2.97
CA PHE A 190 -16.45 -14.18 -3.55
C PHE A 190 -15.29 -14.67 -4.42
N LEU A 191 -15.03 -13.96 -5.51
CA LEU A 191 -13.80 -14.11 -6.28
C LEU A 191 -12.63 -13.39 -5.62
N PHE A 192 -12.87 -12.12 -5.21
CA PHE A 192 -11.92 -11.36 -4.42
C PHE A 192 -12.60 -10.20 -3.68
N ILE A 193 -11.94 -9.75 -2.64
CA ILE A 193 -12.24 -8.55 -1.87
C ILE A 193 -10.92 -7.81 -1.69
N ILE A 194 -10.92 -6.49 -1.95
CA ILE A 194 -9.75 -5.65 -1.74
C ILE A 194 -10.20 -4.30 -1.17
N ALA A 195 -9.59 -3.92 -0.05
CA ALA A 195 -9.73 -2.61 0.54
C ALA A 195 -8.48 -1.79 0.25
N CYS A 196 -8.65 -0.59 -0.26
CA CYS A 196 -7.59 0.31 -0.69
C CYS A 196 -7.64 1.62 0.10
N ASN A 197 -6.47 2.17 0.41
CA ASN A 197 -6.33 3.53 0.93
C ASN A 197 -5.99 4.52 -0.20
N PRO A 198 -4.98 4.30 -1.08
CA PRO A 198 -4.77 5.14 -2.25
C PRO A 198 -5.61 4.70 -3.46
N LYS A 199 -5.71 5.62 -4.45
CA LYS A 199 -6.38 5.32 -5.74
C LYS A 199 -5.71 4.20 -6.53
N TYR A 200 -4.39 4.14 -6.44
CA TYR A 200 -3.57 3.25 -7.25
C TYR A 200 -3.14 2.03 -6.43
N THR A 201 -3.04 0.92 -7.12
CA THR A 201 -2.34 -0.27 -6.64
C THR A 201 -1.36 -0.71 -7.73
N GLY A 202 -0.33 -1.43 -7.41
CA GLY A 202 0.78 -1.82 -8.28
C GLY A 202 0.58 -1.68 -9.80
N ALA A 203 1.62 -1.32 -10.52
CA ALA A 203 1.64 -1.16 -11.98
C ALA A 203 0.72 -0.07 -12.57
N GLY A 204 0.23 0.89 -11.76
CA GLY A 204 -0.61 1.99 -12.22
C GLY A 204 -2.09 1.65 -12.39
N MET A 205 -2.54 0.55 -11.82
CA MET A 205 -3.95 0.20 -11.77
C MET A 205 -4.71 1.14 -10.83
N GLN A 206 -5.77 1.78 -11.29
CA GLN A 206 -6.67 2.61 -10.48
C GLN A 206 -7.76 1.75 -9.85
N LEU A 207 -7.40 0.92 -8.89
CA LEU A 207 -8.34 -0.04 -8.31
C LEU A 207 -9.41 0.64 -7.45
N ALA A 208 -9.06 1.75 -6.79
CA ALA A 208 -9.98 2.55 -5.99
C ALA A 208 -10.04 4.01 -6.49
N PRO A 209 -10.67 4.28 -7.65
CA PRO A 209 -10.60 5.59 -8.31
C PRO A 209 -11.19 6.75 -7.50
N ARG A 210 -12.02 6.47 -6.48
CA ARG A 210 -12.64 7.47 -5.60
C ARG A 210 -11.90 7.66 -4.29
N ALA A 211 -10.87 6.85 -4.01
CA ALA A 211 -10.16 6.88 -2.74
C ALA A 211 -9.48 8.23 -2.49
N GLU A 212 -9.52 8.68 -1.26
CA GLU A 212 -8.77 9.83 -0.75
C GLU A 212 -7.92 9.38 0.44
N LEU A 213 -6.75 9.98 0.62
CA LEU A 213 -5.79 9.54 1.65
C LEU A 213 -6.12 10.04 3.07
N ASN A 214 -7.16 10.86 3.22
CA ASN A 214 -7.43 11.60 4.46
C ASN A 214 -8.92 11.88 4.71
N ASP A 215 -9.80 11.03 4.20
CA ASP A 215 -11.26 11.17 4.40
C ASP A 215 -11.80 10.27 5.52
N GLY A 216 -10.94 9.48 6.16
CA GLY A 216 -11.30 8.53 7.22
C GLY A 216 -12.00 7.29 6.70
N LEU A 217 -11.90 6.98 5.42
CA LEU A 217 -12.53 5.83 4.76
C LEU A 217 -11.48 4.97 4.05
N MET A 218 -11.82 3.73 3.82
CA MET A 218 -11.15 2.85 2.87
C MET A 218 -12.14 2.44 1.79
N ASP A 219 -11.64 2.27 0.58
CA ASP A 219 -12.43 1.93 -0.59
C ASP A 219 -12.38 0.43 -0.84
N VAL A 220 -13.52 -0.24 -0.66
CA VAL A 220 -13.61 -1.70 -0.77
C VAL A 220 -14.23 -2.09 -2.10
N VAL A 221 -13.46 -2.82 -2.91
CA VAL A 221 -13.88 -3.39 -4.18
C VAL A 221 -14.17 -4.87 -3.98
N VAL A 222 -15.41 -5.28 -4.28
CA VAL A 222 -15.89 -6.65 -4.09
C VAL A 222 -16.33 -7.22 -5.41
N VAL A 223 -15.86 -8.42 -5.74
CA VAL A 223 -16.34 -9.20 -6.88
C VAL A 223 -16.80 -10.57 -6.39
N ARG A 224 -18.12 -10.79 -6.40
CA ARG A 224 -18.74 -12.07 -5.97
C ARG A 224 -18.70 -13.10 -7.08
N ASN A 225 -19.32 -12.76 -8.18
CA ASN A 225 -19.46 -13.68 -9.30
C ASN A 225 -19.19 -12.95 -10.61
N ALA A 226 -18.21 -13.43 -11.35
CA ALA A 226 -17.89 -12.92 -12.68
C ALA A 226 -17.39 -14.07 -13.57
N SER A 227 -17.87 -14.07 -14.81
CA SER A 227 -17.34 -14.95 -15.85
C SER A 227 -15.91 -14.54 -16.22
N ARG A 228 -15.16 -15.41 -16.88
CA ARG A 228 -13.80 -15.11 -17.36
C ARG A 228 -13.78 -13.88 -18.28
N TRP A 229 -14.79 -13.70 -19.11
CA TRP A 229 -14.92 -12.53 -19.99
C TRP A 229 -15.18 -11.24 -19.20
N GLN A 230 -16.01 -11.29 -18.16
CA GLN A 230 -16.21 -10.15 -17.27
C GLN A 230 -14.94 -9.81 -16.49
N MET A 231 -14.19 -10.81 -16.03
CA MET A 231 -12.89 -10.60 -15.38
C MET A 231 -11.83 -10.00 -16.32
N LEU A 232 -11.78 -10.41 -17.60
CA LEU A 232 -10.92 -9.79 -18.60
C LEU A 232 -11.32 -8.34 -18.88
N ASN A 233 -12.62 -8.06 -18.99
CA ASN A 233 -13.14 -6.71 -19.14
C ASN A 233 -12.81 -5.84 -17.91
N LEU A 234 -13.00 -6.36 -16.70
CA LEU A 234 -12.62 -5.71 -15.46
C LEU A 234 -11.13 -5.37 -15.47
N PHE A 235 -10.28 -6.32 -15.80
CA PHE A 235 -8.83 -6.13 -15.86
C PHE A 235 -8.43 -5.03 -16.87
N SER A 236 -9.10 -4.94 -18.02
CA SER A 236 -8.82 -3.88 -18.99
C SER A 236 -9.21 -2.49 -18.48
N LYS A 237 -10.30 -2.42 -17.71
CA LYS A 237 -10.88 -1.16 -17.19
C LYS A 237 -10.28 -0.70 -15.85
N VAL A 238 -9.48 -1.53 -15.19
CA VAL A 238 -8.85 -1.16 -13.93
C VAL A 238 -7.78 -0.07 -14.10
N PHE A 239 -7.25 0.11 -15.32
CA PHE A 239 -6.23 1.13 -15.59
C PHE A 239 -6.79 2.55 -15.71
N ASP A 240 -8.06 2.70 -16.07
CA ASP A 240 -8.75 3.98 -16.14
C ASP A 240 -9.78 4.18 -15.02
N GLY A 241 -9.94 3.17 -14.15
CA GLY A 241 -10.87 3.20 -13.01
C GLY A 241 -12.33 2.95 -13.39
N SER A 242 -12.67 2.72 -14.66
CA SER A 242 -14.06 2.54 -15.11
C SER A 242 -14.65 1.18 -14.74
N HIS A 243 -13.85 0.26 -14.23
CA HIS A 243 -14.29 -1.06 -13.75
C HIS A 243 -15.32 -1.00 -12.62
N ILE A 244 -15.33 0.07 -11.82
CA ILE A 244 -16.31 0.26 -10.73
C ILE A 244 -17.76 0.40 -11.21
N HIS A 245 -17.98 0.59 -12.52
CA HIS A 245 -19.31 0.68 -13.13
C HIS A 245 -19.77 -0.64 -13.75
N LEU A 246 -18.99 -1.72 -13.63
CA LEU A 246 -19.37 -3.04 -14.11
C LEU A 246 -20.35 -3.69 -13.14
N GLU A 247 -21.39 -4.35 -13.64
CA GLU A 247 -22.41 -5.04 -12.86
C GLU A 247 -21.85 -6.11 -11.90
N CYS A 248 -20.68 -6.68 -12.21
CA CYS A 248 -20.03 -7.68 -11.37
C CYS A 248 -19.15 -7.08 -10.27
N VAL A 249 -19.06 -5.76 -10.17
CA VAL A 249 -18.24 -5.03 -9.20
C VAL A 249 -19.12 -4.26 -8.24
N GLU A 250 -18.91 -4.48 -6.95
CA GLU A 250 -19.48 -3.66 -5.90
C GLU A 250 -18.38 -2.76 -5.34
N TYR A 251 -18.69 -1.50 -5.10
CA TYR A 251 -17.75 -0.50 -4.61
C TYR A 251 -18.34 0.21 -3.38
N HIS A 252 -17.63 0.10 -2.26
CA HIS A 252 -18.06 0.63 -0.99
C HIS A 252 -16.98 1.52 -0.38
N GLN A 253 -17.39 2.59 0.31
CA GLN A 253 -16.51 3.40 1.16
C GLN A 253 -16.92 3.17 2.61
N VAL A 254 -16.00 2.65 3.42
CA VAL A 254 -16.28 2.19 4.77
C VAL A 254 -15.16 2.56 5.75
N ARG A 255 -15.48 2.59 7.04
CA ARG A 255 -14.49 2.79 8.11
C ARG A 255 -13.90 1.50 8.63
N SER A 256 -14.65 0.40 8.50
CA SER A 256 -14.22 -0.90 8.97
C SER A 256 -14.71 -2.02 8.06
N PHE A 257 -13.92 -3.08 7.95
CA PHE A 257 -14.36 -4.32 7.32
C PHE A 257 -13.79 -5.53 8.05
N GLU A 258 -14.50 -6.65 7.95
CA GLU A 258 -14.00 -7.94 8.42
C GLU A 258 -14.19 -8.99 7.32
N ILE A 259 -13.25 -9.92 7.24
CA ILE A 259 -13.36 -11.12 6.42
C ILE A 259 -13.29 -12.32 7.36
N ARG A 260 -14.37 -13.10 7.39
CA ARG A 260 -14.47 -14.35 8.16
C ARG A 260 -14.61 -15.50 7.18
N THR A 261 -13.70 -16.49 7.25
CA THR A 261 -13.66 -17.70 6.42
C THR A 261 -13.78 -18.94 7.30
N GLU A 262 -14.21 -20.06 6.76
CA GLU A 262 -14.24 -21.34 7.50
C GLU A 262 -12.85 -21.87 7.83
N GLY A 263 -11.86 -21.56 6.97
CA GLY A 263 -10.46 -21.91 7.13
C GLY A 263 -9.55 -20.68 7.16
N GLU A 264 -8.25 -20.94 7.17
CA GLU A 264 -7.22 -19.90 7.11
C GLU A 264 -6.81 -19.66 5.64
N ASP A 265 -7.17 -18.50 5.10
CA ASP A 265 -6.74 -18.06 3.77
C ASP A 265 -5.64 -17.00 3.88
N LEU A 266 -4.68 -17.02 2.96
CA LEU A 266 -3.63 -16.01 2.88
C LEU A 266 -4.21 -14.63 2.55
N MET A 267 -3.75 -13.63 3.31
CA MET A 267 -4.06 -12.23 3.11
C MET A 267 -2.91 -11.50 2.40
N ASN A 268 -3.26 -10.57 1.55
CA ASN A 268 -2.33 -9.64 0.94
C ASN A 268 -2.39 -8.31 1.70
N LEU A 269 -1.32 -7.95 2.39
CA LEU A 269 -1.17 -6.70 3.13
C LEU A 269 -0.07 -5.87 2.48
N ASP A 270 -0.44 -4.76 1.86
CA ASP A 270 0.47 -3.85 1.12
C ASP A 270 1.37 -4.57 0.10
N GLY A 271 0.81 -5.55 -0.63
CA GLY A 271 1.55 -6.31 -1.62
C GLY A 271 2.35 -7.50 -1.07
N GLU A 272 2.35 -7.71 0.24
CA GLU A 272 3.03 -8.84 0.89
C GLU A 272 2.03 -9.87 1.42
N MET A 273 2.37 -11.14 1.28
CA MET A 273 1.56 -12.25 1.80
C MET A 273 1.84 -12.42 3.29
N LYS A 274 1.19 -11.59 4.11
CA LYS A 274 1.38 -11.52 5.55
C LYS A 274 0.05 -11.67 6.28
N GLY A 275 -0.14 -12.77 6.96
CA GLY A 275 -1.34 -13.02 7.76
C GLY A 275 -2.31 -13.98 7.11
N LEU A 276 -3.24 -14.44 7.92
CA LEU A 276 -4.27 -15.40 7.57
C LEU A 276 -5.64 -14.86 8.01
N SER A 277 -6.70 -15.18 7.27
CA SER A 277 -8.07 -14.95 7.72
C SER A 277 -8.39 -15.83 8.95
N PRO A 278 -9.34 -15.46 9.83
CA PRO A 278 -10.14 -14.25 9.76
C PRO A 278 -9.35 -12.99 10.12
N ILE A 279 -9.77 -11.85 9.57
CA ILE A 279 -9.21 -10.53 9.89
C ILE A 279 -10.30 -9.52 10.19
N ALA A 280 -9.96 -8.51 11.01
CA ALA A 280 -10.72 -7.28 11.15
C ALA A 280 -9.80 -6.09 10.82
N ALA A 281 -10.32 -5.13 10.07
CA ALA A 281 -9.59 -3.95 9.69
C ALA A 281 -10.43 -2.69 9.91
N GLU A 282 -9.77 -1.62 10.35
CA GLU A 282 -10.37 -0.31 10.58
C GLU A 282 -9.44 0.80 10.11
N VAL A 283 -10.00 1.90 9.65
CA VAL A 283 -9.23 3.10 9.32
C VAL A 283 -8.85 3.81 10.61
N LEU A 284 -7.59 4.17 10.73
CA LEU A 284 -7.05 5.12 11.70
C LEU A 284 -6.93 6.47 10.99
N PRO A 285 -7.90 7.40 11.18
CA PRO A 285 -7.88 8.68 10.46
C PRO A 285 -6.68 9.53 10.88
N SER A 286 -5.99 10.12 9.89
CA SER A 286 -4.86 11.02 10.12
C SER A 286 -3.77 10.46 11.03
N ALA A 287 -3.58 9.13 11.01
CA ALA A 287 -2.62 8.44 11.89
C ALA A 287 -1.17 8.81 11.59
N LEU A 288 -0.89 9.20 10.35
CA LEU A 288 0.38 9.72 9.89
C LEU A 288 0.18 11.06 9.17
N SER A 289 1.28 11.67 8.77
CA SER A 289 1.27 12.82 7.88
C SER A 289 2.35 12.69 6.81
N VAL A 290 2.12 13.28 5.63
CA VAL A 290 3.05 13.21 4.49
C VAL A 290 3.33 14.59 3.93
N PHE A 291 4.55 14.81 3.45
CA PHE A 291 4.87 15.98 2.62
C PHE A 291 4.18 15.85 1.25
N ALA A 292 3.45 16.91 0.84
CA ALA A 292 2.61 16.88 -0.35
C ALA A 292 2.67 18.17 -1.20
#